data_32c998f1ce619469407658a387ee6329
#
_entry.id   32c998f1ce619469407658a387ee6329
#
_cell.length_a   1.000
_cell.length_b   1.000
_cell.length_c   1.000
_cell.angle_alpha   90.00
_cell.angle_beta   90.00
_cell.angle_gamma   90.00
#
_symmetry.space_group_name_H-M   'P 1'
#
loop_
_entity.id
_entity.type
_entity.pdbx_description
1 polymer ?
#
loop_
_entity_poly.entity_id
_entity_poly.type
_entity_poly.pdbx_seq_one_letter_code
_entity_poly.pdbx_strand_id
1 'polypeptide(L)'
;MDGILGVENFNTSLAEGVMLLTPFSATSEDEKSQAFVKAYEDANKDEVPNQFAADTYDVIYAMKAAADAAEITPDMSNEDISAAMSEAMLSVELDGLTGKAKWTEDGECDKEPKAFEIQDGAYVEME
;
A
#
# COMPACT_ATOMS: atom_id res chain seq x y z
N MET A 1 -5.17 12.71 -1.81
CA MET A 1 -4.86 13.37 -3.12
C MET A 1 -3.61 12.77 -3.76
N ASP A 2 -3.40 11.51 -3.53
CA ASP A 2 -2.31 10.79 -4.15
C ASP A 2 -2.56 10.62 -5.65
N GLY A 3 -1.50 10.58 -6.44
CA GLY A 3 -1.58 10.48 -7.89
C GLY A 3 -1.58 11.83 -8.64
N ILE A 4 -1.53 12.96 -7.94
CA ILE A 4 -1.49 14.28 -8.60
C ILE A 4 -0.28 14.41 -9.54
N LEU A 5 0.87 13.84 -9.17
CA LEU A 5 2.08 13.85 -10.00
C LEU A 5 1.99 12.89 -11.20
N GLY A 6 1.04 11.94 -11.19
CA GLY A 6 0.77 11.03 -12.30
C GLY A 6 -0.28 11.52 -13.29
N VAL A 7 -0.83 12.73 -13.11
CA VAL A 7 -1.82 13.29 -14.04
C VAL A 7 -1.10 13.75 -15.30
N GLU A 8 -1.53 13.22 -16.44
CA GLU A 8 -0.96 13.56 -17.75
C GLU A 8 -1.04 15.07 -18.03
N ASN A 9 0.08 15.67 -18.43
CA ASN A 9 0.23 17.11 -18.69
C ASN A 9 0.01 18.02 -17.47
N PHE A 10 0.03 17.48 -16.24
CA PHE A 10 0.00 18.31 -15.05
C PHE A 10 1.31 19.09 -14.89
N ASN A 11 1.19 20.41 -14.68
CA ASN A 11 2.36 21.24 -14.40
C ASN A 11 2.74 21.09 -12.93
N THR A 12 3.74 20.24 -12.66
CA THR A 12 4.20 19.92 -11.29
C THR A 12 4.69 21.15 -10.52
N SER A 13 5.17 22.19 -11.22
CA SER A 13 5.59 23.44 -10.56
C SER A 13 4.44 24.18 -9.84
N LEU A 14 3.19 23.89 -10.18
CA LEU A 14 2.02 24.45 -9.50
C LEU A 14 1.71 23.72 -8.18
N ALA A 15 2.31 22.56 -7.98
CA ALA A 15 2.14 21.77 -6.76
C ALA A 15 3.33 21.90 -5.79
N GLU A 16 4.32 22.72 -6.13
CA GLU A 16 5.48 22.95 -5.27
C GLU A 16 5.07 23.42 -3.88
N GLY A 17 5.59 22.78 -2.82
CA GLY A 17 5.23 23.05 -1.43
C GLY A 17 3.88 22.49 -0.99
N VAL A 18 3.16 21.74 -1.83
CA VAL A 18 1.92 21.07 -1.41
C VAL A 18 2.25 19.89 -0.50
N MET A 19 1.68 19.92 0.70
CA MET A 19 1.79 18.82 1.66
C MET A 19 0.62 17.85 1.51
N LEU A 20 0.90 16.56 1.64
CA LEU A 20 -0.10 15.49 1.57
C LEU A 20 0.24 14.34 2.52
N LEU A 21 -0.77 13.58 2.89
CA LEU A 21 -0.60 12.32 3.59
C LEU A 21 -0.72 11.18 2.57
N THR A 22 0.32 10.38 2.47
CA THR A 22 0.33 9.15 1.68
C THR A 22 1.22 8.11 2.37
N PRO A 23 0.84 6.83 2.39
CA PRO A 23 1.64 5.81 3.05
C PRO A 23 2.82 5.32 2.22
N PHE A 24 2.91 5.72 0.94
CA PHE A 24 3.93 5.22 0.01
C PHE A 24 4.42 6.31 -0.94
N SER A 25 5.72 6.28 -1.22
CA SER A 25 6.35 7.03 -2.31
C SER A 25 7.30 6.13 -3.11
N ALA A 26 7.22 6.20 -4.43
CA ALA A 26 8.15 5.48 -5.31
C ALA A 26 9.60 6.03 -5.22
N THR A 27 9.78 7.20 -4.62
CA THR A 27 11.11 7.79 -4.37
C THR A 27 11.69 7.43 -3.00
N SER A 28 10.98 6.60 -2.21
CA SER A 28 11.49 6.12 -0.93
C SER A 28 12.79 5.32 -1.10
N GLU A 29 13.75 5.54 -0.21
CA GLU A 29 15.07 4.91 -0.29
C GLU A 29 15.15 3.55 0.43
N ASP A 30 14.08 3.12 1.09
CA ASP A 30 14.06 1.82 1.76
C ASP A 30 14.12 0.65 0.77
N GLU A 31 14.83 -0.41 1.13
CA GLU A 31 15.09 -1.56 0.25
C GLU A 31 13.81 -2.26 -0.24
N LYS A 32 12.77 -2.32 0.60
CA LYS A 32 11.50 -2.98 0.29
C LYS A 32 10.75 -2.21 -0.79
N SER A 33 10.63 -0.89 -0.64
CA SER A 33 10.00 0.01 -1.62
C SER A 33 10.77 0.00 -2.94
N GLN A 34 12.10 0.09 -2.91
CA GLN A 34 12.92 0.05 -4.12
C GLN A 34 12.79 -1.28 -4.89
N ALA A 35 12.73 -2.41 -4.18
CA ALA A 35 12.53 -3.71 -4.81
C ALA A 35 11.15 -3.81 -5.48
N PHE A 36 10.10 -3.27 -4.83
CA PHE A 36 8.75 -3.23 -5.38
C PHE A 36 8.67 -2.33 -6.61
N VAL A 37 9.21 -1.09 -6.53
CA VAL A 37 9.23 -0.14 -7.66
C VAL A 37 9.89 -0.78 -8.87
N LYS A 38 11.08 -1.36 -8.69
CA LYS A 38 11.78 -2.03 -9.79
C LYS A 38 10.97 -3.17 -10.40
N ALA A 39 10.38 -4.04 -9.59
CA ALA A 39 9.57 -5.15 -10.08
C ALA A 39 8.31 -4.67 -10.82
N TYR A 40 7.70 -3.58 -10.34
CA TYR A 40 6.54 -2.98 -10.97
C TYR A 40 6.88 -2.39 -12.35
N GLU A 41 7.95 -1.60 -12.44
CA GLU A 41 8.44 -1.00 -13.69
C GLU A 41 8.80 -2.07 -14.73
N ASP A 42 9.55 -3.10 -14.32
CA ASP A 42 9.92 -4.23 -15.19
C ASP A 42 8.66 -4.94 -15.78
N ALA A 43 7.56 -5.01 -15.00
CA ALA A 43 6.32 -5.65 -15.43
C ALA A 43 5.39 -4.73 -16.24
N ASN A 44 5.46 -3.42 -16.05
CA ASN A 44 4.52 -2.43 -16.57
C ASN A 44 5.17 -1.40 -17.52
N LYS A 45 6.24 -1.77 -18.20
CA LYS A 45 6.89 -0.93 -19.24
C LYS A 45 7.37 0.43 -18.72
N ASP A 46 8.08 0.40 -17.60
CA ASP A 46 8.65 1.57 -16.93
C ASP A 46 7.60 2.54 -16.35
N GLU A 47 6.34 2.11 -16.15
CA GLU A 47 5.35 2.87 -15.39
C GLU A 47 5.71 2.87 -13.90
N VAL A 48 5.70 4.06 -13.28
CA VAL A 48 6.02 4.24 -11.87
C VAL A 48 4.79 3.91 -11.00
N PRO A 49 4.90 3.03 -9.98
CA PRO A 49 3.78 2.70 -9.11
C PRO A 49 3.39 3.89 -8.22
N ASN A 50 2.09 4.00 -7.98
CA ASN A 50 1.53 4.92 -7.00
C ASN A 50 1.15 4.18 -5.69
N GLN A 51 0.62 4.92 -4.70
CA GLN A 51 0.19 4.34 -3.42
C GLN A 51 -0.84 3.21 -3.61
N PHE A 52 -1.76 3.31 -4.58
CA PHE A 52 -2.80 2.29 -4.76
C PHE A 52 -2.22 0.95 -5.23
N ALA A 53 -1.15 0.99 -6.03
CA ALA A 53 -0.41 -0.22 -6.40
C ALA A 53 0.28 -0.84 -5.17
N ALA A 54 0.89 -0.03 -4.30
CA ALA A 54 1.52 -0.48 -3.07
C ALA A 54 0.50 -1.01 -2.05
N ASP A 55 -0.64 -0.32 -1.88
CA ASP A 55 -1.75 -0.80 -1.02
C ASP A 55 -2.28 -2.16 -1.51
N THR A 56 -2.46 -2.31 -2.84
CA THR A 56 -2.93 -3.57 -3.42
C THR A 56 -1.93 -4.70 -3.19
N TYR A 57 -0.64 -4.42 -3.32
CA TYR A 57 0.43 -5.38 -3.01
C TYR A 57 0.33 -5.85 -1.55
N ASP A 58 0.22 -4.93 -0.61
CA ASP A 58 0.09 -5.23 0.82
C ASP A 58 -1.18 -6.05 1.12
N VAL A 59 -2.31 -5.71 0.47
CA VAL A 59 -3.58 -6.45 0.63
C VAL A 59 -3.42 -7.93 0.26
N ILE A 60 -2.68 -8.26 -0.80
CA ILE A 60 -2.45 -9.67 -1.19
C ILE A 60 -1.69 -10.42 -0.10
N TYR A 61 -0.69 -9.81 0.52
CA TYR A 61 0.04 -10.43 1.63
C TYR A 61 -0.79 -10.55 2.90
N ALA A 62 -1.61 -9.53 3.21
CA ALA A 62 -2.54 -9.59 4.33
C ALA A 62 -3.57 -10.71 4.15
N MET A 63 -4.18 -10.83 2.96
CA MET A 63 -5.11 -11.91 2.63
C MET A 63 -4.45 -13.29 2.72
N LYS A 64 -3.20 -13.40 2.23
CA LYS A 64 -2.44 -14.65 2.36
C LYS A 64 -2.22 -15.00 3.83
N ALA A 65 -1.79 -14.05 4.64
CA ALA A 65 -1.56 -14.27 6.08
C ALA A 65 -2.85 -14.69 6.80
N ALA A 66 -3.99 -14.05 6.49
CA ALA A 66 -5.28 -14.42 7.03
C ALA A 66 -5.71 -15.83 6.59
N ALA A 67 -5.51 -16.19 5.32
CA ALA A 67 -5.86 -17.51 4.81
C ALA A 67 -5.00 -18.62 5.45
N ASP A 68 -3.70 -18.36 5.65
CA ASP A 68 -2.79 -19.27 6.34
C ASP A 68 -3.20 -19.44 7.81
N ALA A 69 -3.56 -18.33 8.49
CA ALA A 69 -3.99 -18.37 9.90
C ALA A 69 -5.34 -19.04 10.10
N ALA A 70 -6.25 -18.89 9.14
CA ALA A 70 -7.57 -19.52 9.11
C ALA A 70 -7.53 -20.98 8.63
N GLU A 71 -6.36 -21.50 8.24
CA GLU A 71 -6.20 -22.87 7.70
C GLU A 71 -7.19 -23.19 6.56
N ILE A 72 -7.38 -22.22 5.64
CA ILE A 72 -8.34 -22.36 4.53
C ILE A 72 -7.98 -23.55 3.66
N THR A 73 -8.99 -24.36 3.34
CA THR A 73 -8.87 -25.54 2.49
C THR A 73 -9.82 -25.47 1.28
N PRO A 74 -9.50 -26.14 0.16
CA PRO A 74 -10.30 -26.06 -1.08
C PRO A 74 -11.72 -26.63 -0.98
N ASP A 75 -12.03 -27.40 0.06
CA ASP A 75 -13.32 -28.04 0.30
C ASP A 75 -14.26 -27.19 1.18
N MET A 76 -13.78 -26.08 1.72
CA MET A 76 -14.60 -25.14 2.49
C MET A 76 -15.61 -24.42 1.59
N SER A 77 -16.80 -24.12 2.12
CA SER A 77 -17.74 -23.24 1.43
C SER A 77 -17.26 -21.79 1.41
N ASN A 78 -17.73 -21.00 0.44
CA ASN A 78 -17.40 -19.56 0.39
C ASN A 78 -17.83 -18.82 1.65
N GLU A 79 -18.93 -19.23 2.27
CA GLU A 79 -19.42 -18.64 3.52
C GLU A 79 -18.48 -18.94 4.68
N ASP A 80 -18.02 -20.19 4.81
CA ASP A 80 -17.06 -20.59 5.84
C ASP A 80 -15.71 -19.92 5.64
N ILE A 81 -15.22 -19.85 4.40
CA ILE A 81 -13.97 -19.13 4.05
C ILE A 81 -14.07 -17.66 4.47
N SER A 82 -15.15 -16.99 4.10
CA SER A 82 -15.35 -15.57 4.43
C SER A 82 -15.37 -15.32 5.94
N ALA A 83 -16.10 -16.16 6.68
CA ALA A 83 -16.18 -16.04 8.14
C ALA A 83 -14.82 -16.29 8.80
N ALA A 84 -14.12 -17.36 8.42
CA ALA A 84 -12.82 -17.72 8.97
C ALA A 84 -11.75 -16.67 8.67
N MET A 85 -11.70 -16.14 7.43
CA MET A 85 -10.78 -15.09 7.06
C MET A 85 -11.05 -13.77 7.80
N SER A 86 -12.33 -13.40 7.98
CA SER A 86 -12.69 -12.18 8.73
C SER A 86 -12.23 -12.25 10.19
N GLU A 87 -12.37 -13.41 10.83
CA GLU A 87 -11.86 -13.63 12.18
C GLU A 87 -10.33 -13.63 12.23
N ALA A 88 -9.68 -14.35 11.31
CA ALA A 88 -8.23 -14.43 11.24
C ALA A 88 -7.56 -13.08 10.96
N MET A 89 -8.22 -12.21 10.17
CA MET A 89 -7.72 -10.87 9.84
C MET A 89 -7.44 -10.02 11.08
N LEU A 90 -8.19 -10.20 12.17
CA LEU A 90 -7.99 -9.48 13.44
C LEU A 90 -6.65 -9.82 14.11
N SER A 91 -6.04 -10.95 13.76
CA SER A 91 -4.73 -11.38 14.26
C SER A 91 -3.57 -11.05 13.33
N VAL A 92 -3.86 -10.58 12.11
CA VAL A 92 -2.83 -10.26 11.11
C VAL A 92 -2.13 -8.96 11.48
N GLU A 93 -0.83 -9.02 11.59
CA GLU A 93 0.06 -7.86 11.65
C GLU A 93 0.94 -7.89 10.40
N LEU A 94 0.79 -6.90 9.54
CA LEU A 94 1.56 -6.79 8.31
C LEU A 94 2.60 -5.68 8.46
N ASP A 95 3.86 -5.98 8.15
CA ASP A 95 4.90 -5.00 7.91
C ASP A 95 5.08 -4.85 6.38
N GLY A 96 4.20 -4.03 5.79
CA GLY A 96 4.04 -3.86 4.35
C GLY A 96 4.91 -2.76 3.74
N LEU A 97 4.69 -2.50 2.47
CA LEU A 97 5.26 -1.36 1.73
C LEU A 97 4.70 -0.03 2.24
N THR A 98 3.43 -0.05 2.64
CA THR A 98 2.69 1.13 3.09
C THR A 98 2.75 1.33 4.60
N GLY A 99 3.63 0.59 5.29
CA GLY A 99 3.85 0.65 6.73
C GLY A 99 3.29 -0.56 7.48
N LYS A 100 3.32 -0.47 8.81
CA LYS A 100 2.74 -1.49 9.68
C LYS A 100 1.23 -1.34 9.70
N ALA A 101 0.53 -2.43 9.49
CA ALA A 101 -0.92 -2.47 9.41
C ALA A 101 -1.50 -3.56 10.32
N LYS A 102 -2.60 -3.21 11.00
CA LYS A 102 -3.46 -4.11 11.78
C LYS A 102 -4.91 -3.80 11.44
N TRP A 103 -5.80 -4.77 11.66
CA TRP A 103 -7.23 -4.58 11.40
C TRP A 103 -8.02 -4.65 12.68
N THR A 104 -9.04 -3.78 12.77
CA THR A 104 -9.98 -3.72 13.90
C THR A 104 -11.22 -4.55 13.63
N GLU A 105 -12.03 -4.79 14.68
CA GLU A 105 -13.32 -5.49 14.56
C GLU A 105 -14.32 -4.77 13.62
N ASP A 106 -14.17 -3.45 13.48
CA ASP A 106 -14.98 -2.64 12.57
C ASP A 106 -14.46 -2.69 11.10
N GLY A 107 -13.38 -3.44 10.85
CA GLY A 107 -12.77 -3.59 9.52
C GLY A 107 -11.86 -2.43 9.11
N GLU A 108 -11.54 -1.54 10.02
CA GLU A 108 -10.61 -0.44 9.76
C GLU A 108 -9.15 -0.93 9.81
N CYS A 109 -8.33 -0.37 8.95
CA CYS A 109 -6.89 -0.61 8.95
C CYS A 109 -6.21 0.47 9.80
N ASP A 110 -5.65 0.06 10.94
CA ASP A 110 -4.83 0.94 11.78
C ASP A 110 -3.40 1.01 11.19
N LYS A 111 -3.05 2.19 10.70
CA LYS A 111 -1.80 2.47 10.00
C LYS A 111 -1.31 3.87 10.34
N GLU A 112 -0.02 4.03 10.62
CA GLU A 112 0.56 5.35 10.85
C GLU A 112 0.59 6.17 9.55
N PRO A 113 0.12 7.44 9.57
CA PRO A 113 0.21 8.30 8.41
C PRO A 113 1.66 8.75 8.18
N LYS A 114 2.04 8.92 6.90
CA LYS A 114 3.27 9.58 6.52
C LYS A 114 2.96 10.89 5.80
N ALA A 115 3.72 11.93 6.11
CA ALA A 115 3.58 13.23 5.49
C ALA A 115 4.65 13.42 4.41
N PHE A 116 4.24 13.93 3.27
CA PHE A 116 5.14 14.29 2.16
C PHE A 116 4.87 15.70 1.69
N GLU A 117 5.92 16.36 1.22
CA GLU A 117 5.84 17.63 0.50
C GLU A 117 6.27 17.41 -0.95
N ILE A 118 5.63 18.12 -1.87
CA ILE A 118 6.07 18.12 -3.27
C ILE A 118 7.20 19.12 -3.42
N GLN A 119 8.40 18.63 -3.76
CA GLN A 119 9.59 19.41 -4.01
C GLN A 119 10.20 18.98 -5.34
N ASP A 120 10.45 19.94 -6.23
CA ASP A 120 11.01 19.71 -7.57
C ASP A 120 10.24 18.62 -8.37
N GLY A 121 8.92 18.54 -8.16
CA GLY A 121 8.04 17.59 -8.84
C GLY A 121 8.08 16.16 -8.32
N ALA A 122 8.66 15.92 -7.15
CA ALA A 122 8.70 14.62 -6.46
C ALA A 122 8.11 14.71 -5.05
N TYR A 123 7.68 13.55 -4.51
CA TYR A 123 7.30 13.45 -3.10
C TYR A 123 8.55 13.30 -2.23
N VAL A 124 8.74 14.23 -1.30
CA VAL A 124 9.81 14.22 -0.30
C VAL A 124 9.19 13.98 1.07
N GLU A 125 9.63 12.93 1.78
CA GLU A 125 9.12 12.60 3.11
C GLU A 125 9.50 13.68 4.11
N MET A 126 8.54 14.10 4.91
CA MET A 126 8.73 15.08 5.98
C MET A 126 9.02 14.35 7.29
N GLU A 127 10.01 14.85 8.07
CA GLU A 127 10.35 14.35 9.40
C GLU A 127 9.33 14.77 10.46
#